data_3c346d0b7b7993621a8b04b244a7ba49
#
_entry.id   3c346d0b7b7993621a8b04b244a7ba49
#
_cell.length_a   1.000
_cell.length_b   1.000
_cell.length_c   1.000
_cell.angle_alpha   90.00
_cell.angle_beta   90.00
_cell.angle_gamma   90.00
#
_symmetry.space_group_name_H-M   'P 1'
#
loop_
_entity.id
_entity.type
_entity.pdbx_description
1 polymer ?
#
loop_
_entity_poly.entity_id
_entity_poly.type
_entity_poly.pdbx_seq_one_letter_code
_entity_poly.pdbx_strand_id
1 'polypeptide(L)'
;METNLILSGTETIIGKDELLDKISSGKKLKVKFGVDPTRPDLTFGHLVVFNKLKQFQDAGHDAILLIGDYTARIGDPSGRSEVRPELTEEEVEQNAATYLDQAFKILDSDKTIIRRNSEWFSEMSFADSLNLTRKMTVAQMLERDDFSKRFKSNQPISMVEFMYPLIQGYDSVILESDIEIGVRNFKKTGNFFKKE
;
A
#
# COMPACT_ATOMS: atom_id res chain seq x y z
N MET A 1 19.62 19.25 -1.65
CA MET A 1 20.18 18.05 -0.98
C MET A 1 19.07 17.03 -0.70
N GLU A 2 17.96 17.46 -0.15
CA GLU A 2 16.77 16.65 0.18
C GLU A 2 16.15 15.91 -1.02
N THR A 3 15.90 16.58 -2.13
CA THR A 3 15.35 15.99 -3.35
C THR A 3 16.19 14.81 -3.86
N ASN A 4 17.52 14.94 -3.86
CA ASN A 4 18.39 13.85 -4.30
C ASN A 4 18.33 12.64 -3.37
N LEU A 5 18.18 12.86 -2.05
CA LEU A 5 18.03 11.77 -1.08
C LEU A 5 16.71 11.04 -1.27
N ILE A 6 15.62 11.78 -1.47
CA ILE A 6 14.28 11.22 -1.69
C ILE A 6 14.22 10.41 -2.99
N LEU A 7 14.84 10.87 -4.06
CA LEU A 7 14.88 10.18 -5.35
C LEU A 7 15.87 9.03 -5.41
N SER A 8 16.90 9.02 -4.54
CA SER A 8 17.92 7.98 -4.55
C SER A 8 17.34 6.61 -4.16
N GLY A 9 17.82 5.54 -4.81
CA GLY A 9 17.38 4.17 -4.51
C GLY A 9 15.93 3.86 -4.95
N THR A 10 15.30 4.74 -5.74
CA THR A 10 14.02 4.46 -6.39
C THR A 10 14.25 4.02 -7.83
N GLU A 11 13.62 2.93 -8.23
CA GLU A 11 13.73 2.40 -9.59
C GLU A 11 12.73 3.07 -10.54
N THR A 12 11.51 3.27 -10.07
CA THR A 12 10.43 3.87 -10.85
C THR A 12 9.67 4.88 -9.99
N ILE A 13 9.42 6.05 -10.53
CA ILE A 13 8.60 7.08 -9.90
C ILE A 13 7.46 7.40 -10.87
N ILE A 14 6.24 7.13 -10.44
CA ILE A 14 5.02 7.51 -11.16
C ILE A 14 4.64 8.91 -10.70
N GLY A 15 4.38 9.82 -11.63
CA GLY A 15 4.09 11.23 -11.29
C GLY A 15 5.32 11.98 -10.77
N LYS A 16 6.49 11.77 -11.39
CA LYS A 16 7.74 12.37 -10.94
C LYS A 16 7.69 13.90 -10.89
N ASP A 17 7.09 14.54 -11.89
CA ASP A 17 7.00 16.00 -11.95
C ASP A 17 6.12 16.54 -10.82
N GLU A 18 4.97 15.93 -10.58
CA GLU A 18 4.10 16.22 -9.43
C GLU A 18 4.84 16.06 -8.08
N LEU A 19 5.63 15.02 -7.96
CA LEU A 19 6.45 14.78 -6.75
C LEU A 19 7.47 15.90 -6.56
N LEU A 20 8.17 16.29 -7.61
CA LEU A 20 9.16 17.38 -7.57
C LEU A 20 8.51 18.73 -7.22
N ASP A 21 7.35 19.02 -7.77
CA ASP A 21 6.57 20.22 -7.46
C ASP A 21 6.14 20.22 -5.97
N LYS A 22 5.65 19.09 -5.46
CA LYS A 22 5.29 18.95 -4.04
C LYS A 22 6.49 19.16 -3.12
N ILE A 23 7.64 18.56 -3.42
CA ILE A 23 8.88 18.73 -2.63
C ILE A 23 9.33 20.18 -2.68
N SER A 24 9.34 20.81 -3.87
CA SER A 24 9.80 22.19 -4.05
C SER A 24 8.89 23.23 -3.37
N SER A 25 7.62 22.90 -3.16
CA SER A 25 6.68 23.76 -2.44
C SER A 25 7.01 23.95 -0.95
N GLY A 26 7.92 23.14 -0.40
CA GLY A 26 8.25 23.14 1.03
C GLY A 26 7.12 22.65 1.94
N LYS A 27 6.05 22.09 1.37
CA LYS A 27 4.91 21.56 2.12
C LYS A 27 5.31 20.24 2.81
N LYS A 28 4.87 20.06 4.05
CA LYS A 28 4.97 18.79 4.74
C LYS A 28 4.08 17.77 4.03
N LEU A 29 4.70 16.69 3.53
CA LEU A 29 4.01 15.66 2.74
C LEU A 29 3.60 14.48 3.63
N LYS A 30 2.46 13.87 3.31
CA LYS A 30 2.01 12.61 3.89
C LYS A 30 2.53 11.45 3.04
N VAL A 31 3.43 10.67 3.58
CA VAL A 31 4.09 9.54 2.89
C VAL A 31 3.60 8.23 3.48
N LYS A 32 2.86 7.46 2.70
CA LYS A 32 2.25 6.19 3.11
C LYS A 32 3.12 5.01 2.68
N PHE A 33 3.31 4.08 3.60
CA PHE A 33 3.68 2.70 3.31
C PHE A 33 2.66 1.76 3.93
N GLY A 34 2.02 0.93 3.09
CA GLY A 34 1.08 -0.10 3.52
C GLY A 34 1.75 -1.46 3.59
N VAL A 35 1.46 -2.21 4.64
CA VAL A 35 1.96 -3.57 4.84
C VAL A 35 0.86 -4.46 5.42
N ASP A 36 0.63 -5.61 4.78
CA ASP A 36 -0.31 -6.63 5.26
C ASP A 36 0.40 -7.58 6.21
N PRO A 37 -0.05 -7.74 7.46
CA PRO A 37 0.56 -8.60 8.45
C PRO A 37 0.22 -10.08 8.20
N THR A 38 0.68 -10.62 7.07
CA THR A 38 0.36 -11.98 6.62
C THR A 38 1.33 -13.05 7.14
N ARG A 39 2.35 -12.67 7.90
CA ARG A 39 3.38 -13.52 8.52
C ARG A 39 3.94 -12.82 9.75
N PRO A 40 4.55 -13.57 10.69
CA PRO A 40 5.13 -12.93 11.89
C PRO A 40 6.32 -12.02 11.59
N ASP A 41 7.11 -12.34 10.55
CA ASP A 41 8.38 -11.67 10.30
C ASP A 41 8.38 -10.80 9.04
N LEU A 42 9.02 -9.65 9.16
CA LEU A 42 9.39 -8.79 8.05
C LEU A 42 10.53 -9.43 7.24
N THR A 43 10.59 -9.11 5.95
CA THR A 43 11.65 -9.53 5.04
C THR A 43 12.62 -8.39 4.76
N PHE A 44 13.79 -8.69 4.17
CA PHE A 44 14.71 -7.67 3.69
C PHE A 44 14.09 -6.69 2.67
N GLY A 45 13.06 -7.14 1.93
CA GLY A 45 12.30 -6.26 1.03
C GLY A 45 11.58 -5.15 1.80
N HIS A 46 10.99 -5.46 2.95
CA HIS A 46 10.36 -4.46 3.81
C HIS A 46 11.40 -3.49 4.39
N LEU A 47 12.59 -3.97 4.78
CA LEU A 47 13.68 -3.13 5.28
C LEU A 47 14.04 -2.00 4.31
N VAL A 48 14.09 -2.28 3.00
CA VAL A 48 14.37 -1.27 1.98
C VAL A 48 13.32 -0.15 2.00
N VAL A 49 12.04 -0.53 2.12
CA VAL A 49 10.93 0.45 2.14
C VAL A 49 10.88 1.21 3.45
N PHE A 50 11.13 0.56 4.59
CA PHE A 50 11.24 1.25 5.89
C PHE A 50 12.37 2.27 5.90
N ASN A 51 13.54 1.95 5.33
CA ASN A 51 14.62 2.92 5.18
C ASN A 51 14.23 4.11 4.29
N LYS A 52 13.43 3.86 3.22
CA LYS A 52 12.91 4.94 2.39
C LYS A 52 11.92 5.81 3.16
N LEU A 53 10.99 5.21 3.91
CA LEU A 53 10.03 5.93 4.75
C LEU A 53 10.77 6.75 5.84
N LYS A 54 11.84 6.17 6.42
CA LYS A 54 12.72 6.87 7.37
C LYS A 54 13.37 8.11 6.78
N GLN A 55 13.81 8.06 5.51
CA GLN A 55 14.38 9.23 4.84
C GLN A 55 13.37 10.38 4.73
N PHE A 56 12.11 10.10 4.44
CA PHE A 56 11.05 11.10 4.46
C PHE A 56 10.78 11.62 5.88
N GLN A 57 10.76 10.74 6.86
CA GLN A 57 10.58 11.10 8.26
C GLN A 57 11.70 12.03 8.75
N ASP A 58 12.97 11.73 8.42
CA ASP A 58 14.13 12.55 8.77
C ASP A 58 14.14 13.90 8.03
N ALA A 59 13.54 13.96 6.85
CA ALA A 59 13.31 15.19 6.10
C ALA A 59 12.13 16.03 6.66
N GLY A 60 11.44 15.56 7.68
CA GLY A 60 10.37 16.31 8.36
C GLY A 60 8.96 16.05 7.80
N HIS A 61 8.79 15.09 6.90
CA HIS A 61 7.50 14.69 6.35
C HIS A 61 6.74 13.73 7.30
N ASP A 62 5.43 13.61 7.11
CA ASP A 62 4.59 12.66 7.86
C ASP A 62 4.78 11.25 7.32
N ALA A 63 5.48 10.41 8.10
CA ALA A 63 5.65 9.00 7.80
C ALA A 63 4.43 8.22 8.31
N ILE A 64 3.64 7.68 7.40
CA ILE A 64 2.43 6.90 7.70
C ILE A 64 2.73 5.43 7.44
N LEU A 65 2.72 4.63 8.51
CA LEU A 65 2.74 3.17 8.41
C LEU A 65 1.31 2.66 8.51
N LEU A 66 0.78 2.18 7.39
CA LEU A 66 -0.54 1.59 7.31
C LEU A 66 -0.45 0.08 7.51
N ILE A 67 -1.08 -0.41 8.56
CA ILE A 67 -1.27 -1.85 8.78
C ILE A 67 -2.53 -2.27 8.04
N GLY A 68 -2.37 -3.12 7.04
CA GLY A 68 -3.45 -3.68 6.24
C GLY A 68 -4.10 -4.88 6.94
N ASP A 69 -4.66 -4.67 8.12
CA ASP A 69 -5.31 -5.72 8.92
C ASP A 69 -6.61 -6.20 8.26
N TYR A 70 -7.34 -5.33 7.59
CA TYR A 70 -8.52 -5.71 6.81
C TYR A 70 -8.10 -6.40 5.50
N THR A 71 -7.13 -5.84 4.77
CA THR A 71 -6.65 -6.39 3.50
C THR A 71 -5.89 -7.71 3.64
N ALA A 72 -5.24 -7.96 4.77
CA ALA A 72 -4.58 -9.24 5.06
C ALA A 72 -5.56 -10.43 5.01
N ARG A 73 -6.84 -10.19 5.36
CA ARG A 73 -7.92 -11.20 5.32
C ARG A 73 -8.42 -11.45 3.90
N ILE A 74 -8.34 -10.46 3.00
CA ILE A 74 -8.70 -10.60 1.58
C ILE A 74 -7.57 -11.31 0.81
N GLY A 75 -6.33 -10.98 1.11
CA GLY A 75 -5.12 -11.50 0.48
C GLY A 75 -4.70 -10.73 -0.78
N ASP A 76 -3.44 -10.31 -0.78
CA ASP A 76 -2.81 -9.62 -1.91
C ASP A 76 -2.63 -10.58 -3.10
N PRO A 77 -3.22 -10.30 -4.28
CA PRO A 77 -3.08 -11.12 -5.48
C PRO A 77 -1.70 -11.03 -6.13
N SER A 78 -0.87 -10.05 -5.74
CA SER A 78 0.38 -9.73 -6.42
C SER A 78 1.42 -10.84 -6.30
N GLY A 79 1.98 -11.26 -7.45
CA GLY A 79 3.11 -12.16 -7.53
C GLY A 79 2.84 -13.63 -7.18
N ARG A 80 1.57 -14.06 -7.14
CA ARG A 80 1.18 -15.44 -6.81
C ARG A 80 0.28 -16.06 -7.89
N SER A 81 0.35 -17.38 -7.95
CA SER A 81 -0.52 -18.21 -8.80
C SER A 81 -1.74 -18.77 -8.06
N GLU A 82 -1.81 -18.62 -6.73
CA GLU A 82 -2.85 -19.24 -5.89
C GLU A 82 -3.44 -18.21 -4.91
N VAL A 83 -4.72 -18.42 -4.55
CA VAL A 83 -5.43 -17.65 -3.52
C VAL A 83 -4.78 -17.93 -2.16
N ARG A 84 -4.58 -16.90 -1.36
CA ARG A 84 -4.06 -17.06 0.02
C ARG A 84 -5.10 -17.71 0.92
N PRO A 85 -4.69 -18.54 1.88
CA PRO A 85 -5.55 -18.93 2.99
C PRO A 85 -6.01 -17.66 3.73
N GLU A 86 -7.27 -17.65 4.13
CA GLU A 86 -7.80 -16.60 5.00
C GLU A 86 -7.12 -16.72 6.37
N LEU A 87 -6.67 -15.57 6.89
CA LEU A 87 -6.12 -15.46 8.23
C LEU A 87 -7.24 -15.12 9.22
N THR A 88 -7.14 -15.63 10.43
CA THR A 88 -8.02 -15.21 11.52
C THR A 88 -7.64 -13.79 12.00
N GLU A 89 -8.56 -13.15 12.69
CA GLU A 89 -8.34 -11.82 13.24
C GLU A 89 -7.21 -11.83 14.29
N GLU A 90 -7.14 -12.89 15.12
CA GLU A 90 -6.09 -13.07 16.10
C GLU A 90 -4.71 -13.25 15.47
N GLU A 91 -4.61 -14.02 14.37
CA GLU A 91 -3.35 -14.20 13.63
C GLU A 91 -2.87 -12.88 13.02
N VAL A 92 -3.79 -12.10 12.45
CA VAL A 92 -3.49 -10.78 11.88
C VAL A 92 -3.00 -9.83 12.97
N GLU A 93 -3.64 -9.81 14.16
CA GLU A 93 -3.23 -8.93 15.26
C GLU A 93 -1.85 -9.30 15.83
N GLN A 94 -1.59 -10.60 16.04
CA GLN A 94 -0.28 -11.07 16.48
C GLN A 94 0.83 -10.71 15.50
N ASN A 95 0.59 -10.90 14.20
CA ASN A 95 1.54 -10.54 13.16
C ASN A 95 1.76 -9.01 13.10
N ALA A 96 0.70 -8.22 13.25
CA ALA A 96 0.76 -6.76 13.23
C ALA A 96 1.63 -6.22 14.38
N ALA A 97 1.46 -6.76 15.59
CA ALA A 97 2.30 -6.41 16.73
C ALA A 97 3.79 -6.67 16.46
N THR A 98 4.10 -7.85 15.92
CA THR A 98 5.48 -8.22 15.55
C THR A 98 6.05 -7.30 14.46
N TYR A 99 5.23 -6.88 13.48
CA TYR A 99 5.64 -5.95 12.43
C TYR A 99 6.00 -4.58 13.00
N LEU A 100 5.19 -4.06 13.93
CA LEU A 100 5.45 -2.78 14.58
C LEU A 100 6.75 -2.80 15.38
N ASP A 101 6.99 -3.86 16.17
CA ASP A 101 8.23 -4.05 16.93
C ASP A 101 9.47 -4.06 16.02
N GLN A 102 9.37 -4.70 14.86
CA GLN A 102 10.46 -4.75 13.89
C GLN A 102 10.62 -3.42 13.14
N ALA A 103 9.53 -2.75 12.77
CA ALA A 103 9.53 -1.48 12.06
C ALA A 103 10.17 -0.37 12.91
N PHE A 104 9.91 -0.36 14.20
CA PHE A 104 10.46 0.64 15.15
C PHE A 104 11.95 0.45 15.48
N LYS A 105 12.59 -0.61 14.99
CA LYS A 105 14.06 -0.70 14.97
C LYS A 105 14.69 0.26 13.94
N ILE A 106 13.87 0.75 12.98
CA ILE A 106 14.29 1.63 11.89
C ILE A 106 13.61 2.99 11.99
N LEU A 107 12.28 2.98 12.12
CA LEU A 107 11.48 4.20 12.22
C LEU A 107 11.49 4.75 13.63
N ASP A 108 11.42 6.08 13.74
CA ASP A 108 11.20 6.76 15.00
C ASP A 108 9.73 6.61 15.40
N SER A 109 9.45 5.91 16.49
CA SER A 109 8.08 5.62 16.97
C SER A 109 7.28 6.88 17.26
N ASP A 110 7.94 7.93 17.79
CA ASP A 110 7.28 9.16 18.19
C ASP A 110 6.88 10.04 17.00
N LYS A 111 7.48 9.77 15.83
CA LYS A 111 7.22 10.48 14.57
C LYS A 111 6.48 9.67 13.53
N THR A 112 6.20 8.40 13.82
CA THR A 112 5.48 7.52 12.88
C THR A 112 3.99 7.54 13.17
N ILE A 113 3.20 7.87 12.17
CA ILE A 113 1.75 7.80 12.24
C ILE A 113 1.33 6.39 11.88
N ILE A 114 0.80 5.64 12.85
CA ILE A 114 0.25 4.29 12.61
C ILE A 114 -1.22 4.43 12.31
N ARG A 115 -1.67 3.79 11.23
CA ARG A 115 -3.09 3.65 10.89
C ARG A 115 -3.38 2.20 10.53
N ARG A 116 -4.63 1.81 10.69
CA ARG A 116 -5.14 0.49 10.31
C ARG A 116 -6.27 0.65 9.32
N ASN A 117 -6.30 -0.15 8.27
CA ASN A 117 -7.36 0.02 7.27
C ASN A 117 -8.71 -0.58 7.73
N SER A 118 -8.74 -1.37 8.77
CA SER A 118 -9.98 -1.72 9.48
C SER A 118 -10.71 -0.49 10.03
N GLU A 119 -10.04 0.62 10.33
CA GLU A 119 -10.65 1.86 10.84
C GLU A 119 -11.76 2.39 9.92
N TRP A 120 -11.67 2.17 8.63
CA TRP A 120 -12.68 2.60 7.65
C TRP A 120 -13.38 1.47 6.93
N PHE A 121 -12.74 0.31 6.73
CA PHE A 121 -13.38 -0.79 6.01
C PHE A 121 -14.35 -1.59 6.89
N SER A 122 -14.16 -1.64 8.20
CA SER A 122 -15.09 -2.35 9.09
C SER A 122 -16.48 -1.71 9.14
N GLU A 123 -16.55 -0.40 8.89
CA GLU A 123 -17.82 0.35 8.87
C GLU A 123 -18.38 0.54 7.45
N MET A 124 -17.62 0.14 6.42
CA MET A 124 -18.02 0.30 5.02
C MET A 124 -19.24 -0.58 4.71
N SER A 125 -20.33 0.03 4.27
CA SER A 125 -21.51 -0.70 3.86
C SER A 125 -21.29 -1.46 2.53
N PHE A 126 -22.14 -2.44 2.27
CA PHE A 126 -22.15 -3.13 0.97
C PHE A 126 -22.38 -2.16 -0.20
N ALA A 127 -23.23 -1.15 -0.02
CA ALA A 127 -23.47 -0.13 -1.03
C ALA A 127 -22.21 0.70 -1.32
N ASP A 128 -21.41 1.03 -0.30
CA ASP A 128 -20.14 1.74 -0.48
C ASP A 128 -19.12 0.88 -1.21
N SER A 129 -19.07 -0.41 -0.88
CA SER A 129 -18.22 -1.38 -1.59
C SER A 129 -18.59 -1.47 -3.09
N LEU A 130 -19.88 -1.49 -3.42
CA LEU A 130 -20.33 -1.44 -4.81
C LEU A 130 -19.97 -0.11 -5.50
N ASN A 131 -20.06 1.01 -4.77
CA ASN A 131 -19.63 2.31 -5.30
C ASN A 131 -18.13 2.34 -5.59
N LEU A 132 -17.33 1.67 -4.75
CA LEU A 132 -15.90 1.53 -4.97
C LEU A 132 -15.61 0.72 -6.25
N THR A 133 -16.34 -0.38 -6.50
CA THR A 133 -16.15 -1.20 -7.72
C THR A 133 -16.51 -0.46 -9.00
N ARG A 134 -17.41 0.54 -8.97
CA ARG A 134 -17.73 1.36 -10.14
C ARG A 134 -16.57 2.21 -10.66
N LYS A 135 -15.53 2.41 -9.85
CA LYS A 135 -14.36 3.22 -10.22
C LYS A 135 -13.42 2.50 -11.19
N MET A 136 -13.62 1.19 -11.45
CA MET A 136 -12.73 0.39 -12.25
C MET A 136 -13.53 -0.60 -13.12
N THR A 137 -13.06 -0.82 -14.33
CA THR A 137 -13.60 -1.86 -15.20
C THR A 137 -12.77 -3.15 -15.13
N VAL A 138 -13.37 -4.29 -15.46
CA VAL A 138 -12.65 -5.58 -15.54
C VAL A 138 -11.51 -5.49 -16.56
N ALA A 139 -11.70 -4.79 -17.68
CA ALA A 139 -10.65 -4.59 -18.68
C ALA A 139 -9.42 -3.88 -18.08
N GLN A 140 -9.64 -2.81 -17.31
CA GLN A 140 -8.55 -2.10 -16.63
C GLN A 140 -7.86 -2.98 -15.58
N MET A 141 -8.61 -3.80 -14.82
CA MET A 141 -8.02 -4.75 -13.88
C MET A 141 -7.12 -5.76 -14.59
N LEU A 142 -7.53 -6.25 -15.77
CA LEU A 142 -6.76 -7.20 -16.56
C LEU A 142 -5.52 -6.60 -17.25
N GLU A 143 -5.33 -5.27 -17.21
CA GLU A 143 -4.07 -4.63 -17.62
C GLU A 143 -2.95 -4.84 -16.60
N ARG A 144 -3.26 -5.16 -15.34
CA ARG A 144 -2.25 -5.45 -14.32
C ARG A 144 -1.51 -6.75 -14.68
N ASP A 145 -0.21 -6.74 -14.54
CA ASP A 145 0.67 -7.87 -14.92
C ASP A 145 0.28 -9.19 -14.23
N ASP A 146 -0.13 -9.13 -12.96
CA ASP A 146 -0.57 -10.27 -12.15
C ASP A 146 -1.85 -10.91 -12.69
N PHE A 147 -2.89 -10.13 -12.89
CA PHE A 147 -4.16 -10.61 -13.45
C PHE A 147 -4.04 -10.97 -14.92
N SER A 148 -3.33 -10.17 -15.73
CA SER A 148 -3.13 -10.44 -17.15
C SER A 148 -2.46 -11.80 -17.40
N LYS A 149 -1.42 -12.13 -16.61
CA LYS A 149 -0.72 -13.41 -16.74
C LYS A 149 -1.61 -14.59 -16.40
N ARG A 150 -2.32 -14.52 -15.29
CA ARG A 150 -3.25 -15.57 -14.83
C ARG A 150 -4.40 -15.75 -15.80
N PHE A 151 -5.01 -14.67 -16.28
CA PHE A 151 -6.10 -14.71 -17.25
C PHE A 151 -5.64 -15.36 -18.55
N LYS A 152 -4.48 -14.97 -19.11
CA LYS A 152 -3.93 -15.54 -20.35
C LYS A 152 -3.53 -17.02 -20.22
N SER A 153 -3.18 -17.47 -19.02
CA SER A 153 -2.85 -18.87 -18.74
C SER A 153 -4.03 -19.70 -18.22
N ASN A 154 -5.26 -19.17 -18.29
CA ASN A 154 -6.49 -19.80 -17.79
C ASN A 154 -6.40 -20.21 -16.30
N GLN A 155 -5.63 -19.49 -15.52
CA GLN A 155 -5.60 -19.69 -14.07
C GLN A 155 -6.76 -18.95 -13.41
N PRO A 156 -7.39 -19.53 -12.37
CA PRO A 156 -8.54 -18.92 -11.72
C PRO A 156 -8.14 -17.59 -11.05
N ILE A 157 -9.03 -16.59 -11.15
CA ILE A 157 -8.94 -15.31 -10.46
C ILE A 157 -10.24 -15.16 -9.69
N SER A 158 -10.14 -15.04 -8.37
CA SER A 158 -11.32 -14.80 -7.53
C SER A 158 -11.82 -13.37 -7.71
N MET A 159 -13.14 -13.17 -7.66
CA MET A 159 -13.73 -11.82 -7.70
C MET A 159 -13.26 -10.94 -6.54
N VAL A 160 -12.99 -11.53 -5.40
CA VAL A 160 -12.49 -10.78 -4.22
C VAL A 160 -11.07 -10.23 -4.45
N GLU A 161 -10.25 -10.90 -5.28
CA GLU A 161 -8.92 -10.43 -5.61
C GLU A 161 -8.96 -9.11 -6.40
N PHE A 162 -10.01 -8.86 -7.19
CA PHE A 162 -10.21 -7.58 -7.87
C PHE A 162 -10.53 -6.42 -6.90
N MET A 163 -11.03 -6.74 -5.71
CA MET A 163 -11.27 -5.72 -4.69
C MET A 163 -9.97 -5.20 -4.08
N TYR A 164 -8.92 -6.03 -4.00
CA TYR A 164 -7.67 -5.65 -3.32
C TYR A 164 -7.05 -4.35 -3.86
N PRO A 165 -6.83 -4.16 -5.18
CA PRO A 165 -6.29 -2.90 -5.71
C PRO A 165 -7.19 -1.69 -5.46
N LEU A 166 -8.50 -1.89 -5.42
CA LEU A 166 -9.46 -0.81 -5.14
C LEU A 166 -9.37 -0.37 -3.68
N ILE A 167 -9.30 -1.33 -2.77
CA ILE A 167 -9.16 -1.09 -1.33
C ILE A 167 -7.83 -0.39 -1.05
N GLN A 168 -6.72 -0.89 -1.63
CA GLN A 168 -5.40 -0.25 -1.50
C GLN A 168 -5.40 1.21 -2.00
N GLY A 169 -6.05 1.47 -3.13
CA GLY A 169 -6.21 2.82 -3.65
C GLY A 169 -7.07 3.70 -2.73
N TYR A 170 -8.13 3.15 -2.15
CA TYR A 170 -9.00 3.85 -1.22
C TYR A 170 -8.29 4.21 0.08
N ASP A 171 -7.38 3.36 0.59
CA ASP A 171 -6.51 3.67 1.71
C ASP A 171 -5.78 5.01 1.50
N SER A 172 -5.23 5.22 0.29
CA SER A 172 -4.53 6.45 -0.06
C SER A 172 -5.43 7.68 -0.09
N VAL A 173 -6.70 7.50 -0.48
CA VAL A 173 -7.72 8.57 -0.47
C VAL A 173 -8.09 8.96 0.95
N ILE A 174 -8.38 7.99 1.83
CA ILE A 174 -8.74 8.24 3.24
C ILE A 174 -7.58 8.90 4.00
N LEU A 175 -6.35 8.45 3.77
CA LEU A 175 -5.17 9.01 4.39
C LEU A 175 -4.77 10.36 3.79
N GLU A 176 -5.37 10.73 2.65
CA GLU A 176 -4.96 11.91 1.87
C GLU A 176 -3.45 11.89 1.59
N SER A 177 -2.91 10.71 1.28
CA SER A 177 -1.48 10.54 1.10
C SER A 177 -0.99 11.25 -0.17
N ASP A 178 0.09 12.03 -0.02
CA ASP A 178 0.75 12.71 -1.12
C ASP A 178 1.64 11.74 -1.91
N ILE A 179 2.23 10.78 -1.21
CA ILE A 179 3.18 9.80 -1.75
C ILE A 179 2.84 8.41 -1.19
N GLU A 180 2.86 7.42 -2.06
CA GLU A 180 2.86 6.01 -1.68
C GLU A 180 4.20 5.38 -2.08
N ILE A 181 4.84 4.69 -1.14
CA ILE A 181 6.07 3.95 -1.38
C ILE A 181 5.80 2.44 -1.33
N GLY A 182 6.53 1.68 -2.15
CA GLY A 182 6.36 0.24 -2.23
C GLY A 182 7.57 -0.46 -2.85
N VAL A 183 7.57 -1.79 -2.85
CA VAL A 183 8.60 -2.62 -3.47
C VAL A 183 8.25 -2.88 -4.93
N ARG A 184 9.27 -3.06 -5.78
CA ARG A 184 9.15 -3.22 -7.24
C ARG A 184 8.19 -4.29 -7.74
N ASN A 185 7.84 -5.27 -6.95
CA ASN A 185 6.86 -6.29 -7.34
C ASN A 185 5.45 -5.72 -7.54
N PHE A 186 5.21 -4.48 -7.13
CA PHE A 186 4.00 -3.71 -7.38
C PHE A 186 4.17 -2.87 -8.65
N LYS A 187 4.22 -3.53 -9.81
CA LYS A 187 4.08 -2.83 -11.08
C LYS A 187 2.64 -2.29 -11.20
N LYS A 188 2.52 -0.97 -11.14
CA LYS A 188 1.34 -0.16 -11.44
C LYS A 188 0.14 -0.36 -10.50
N THR A 189 0.15 0.30 -9.36
CA THR A 189 -1.05 1.00 -8.94
C THR A 189 -1.08 2.32 -9.70
N GLY A 190 -1.78 2.34 -10.84
CA GLY A 190 -2.06 3.59 -11.51
C GLY A 190 -2.84 4.52 -10.60
N ASN A 191 -2.72 5.82 -10.78
CA ASN A 191 -3.55 6.86 -10.14
C ASN A 191 -5.04 6.64 -10.48
N PHE A 192 -5.69 5.64 -9.86
CA PHE A 192 -7.10 5.32 -10.10
C PHE A 192 -8.04 6.29 -9.39
N PHE A 193 -7.53 7.04 -8.44
CA PHE A 193 -8.29 8.02 -7.69
C PHE A 193 -7.64 9.39 -7.82
N LYS A 194 -7.73 10.03 -9.01
CA LYS A 194 -7.57 11.48 -9.06
C LYS A 194 -8.78 12.09 -8.35
N LYS A 195 -8.52 12.96 -7.36
CA LYS A 195 -9.54 13.92 -6.92
C LYS A 195 -9.93 14.73 -8.16
N GLU A 196 -11.20 14.64 -8.59
CA GLU A 196 -11.84 15.68 -9.39
C GLU A 196 -12.01 16.93 -8.55
#